data_15b593ec9c001f184e62b095380001eb
#
_entry.id   15b593ec9c001f184e62b095380001eb
#
_cell.length_a   1.000
_cell.length_b   1.000
_cell.length_c   1.000
_cell.angle_alpha   90.00
_cell.angle_beta   90.00
_cell.angle_gamma   90.00
#
_symmetry.space_group_name_H-M   'P 1'
#
loop_
_entity.id
_entity.type
_entity.pdbx_description
1 polymer ?
#
loop_
_entity_poly.entity_id
_entity_poly.type
_entity_poly.pdbx_seq_one_letter_code
_entity_poly.pdbx_strand_id
1 'polypeptide(L)'
;MVGDPTRIVADADVLAADLLVGGNARAALDHVRRHDWLTLAASEQLLDDAESVIETLADPDLATAWRDRIGADTETVEHPPEDHPGLASAYRGEAGHLLSYDDSLRSAKTGLSIQPHADLSIRPPDAFARLFDAESLYEATHDDAYPGPDRDPRA
;
A
#
# COMPACT_ATOMS: atom_id res chain seq x y z
N MET A 1 11.42 -9.91 -12.79
CA MET A 1 10.46 -8.80 -12.92
C MET A 1 10.85 -7.68 -11.95
N VAL A 2 10.85 -6.47 -12.44
CA VAL A 2 11.22 -5.29 -11.64
C VAL A 2 9.95 -4.69 -11.03
N GLY A 3 9.96 -4.46 -9.72
CA GLY A 3 8.86 -3.77 -9.06
C GLY A 3 8.81 -2.30 -9.47
N ASP A 4 7.62 -1.78 -9.67
CA ASP A 4 7.41 -0.38 -10.05
C ASP A 4 7.38 0.48 -8.79
N PRO A 5 8.33 1.40 -8.60
CA PRO A 5 8.38 2.20 -7.37
C PRO A 5 7.22 3.20 -7.24
N THR A 6 6.42 3.40 -8.29
CA THR A 6 5.21 4.24 -8.20
C THR A 6 3.97 3.45 -7.78
N ARG A 7 4.11 2.14 -7.60
CA ARG A 7 3.00 1.25 -7.22
C ARG A 7 3.26 0.72 -5.82
N ILE A 8 2.30 0.94 -4.94
CA ILE A 8 2.40 0.66 -3.51
C ILE A 8 1.25 -0.24 -3.08
N VAL A 9 1.54 -1.22 -2.23
CA VAL A 9 0.54 -2.02 -1.54
C VAL A 9 0.68 -1.76 -0.05
N ALA A 10 -0.43 -1.58 0.65
CA ALA A 10 -0.48 -1.51 2.10
C ALA A 10 -1.19 -2.75 2.63
N ASP A 11 -0.55 -3.46 3.55
CA ASP A 11 -1.13 -4.65 4.17
C ASP A 11 -2.38 -4.27 4.99
N ALA A 12 -3.20 -5.25 5.35
CA ALA A 12 -4.45 -5.03 6.05
C ALA A 12 -4.27 -4.26 7.35
N ASP A 13 -3.20 -4.56 8.10
CA ASP A 13 -2.89 -3.87 9.36
C ASP A 13 -2.61 -2.38 9.14
N VAL A 14 -1.93 -2.04 8.06
CA VAL A 14 -1.63 -0.64 7.72
C VAL A 14 -2.88 0.08 7.24
N LEU A 15 -3.69 -0.57 6.42
CA LEU A 15 -4.96 0.02 5.95
C LEU A 15 -5.89 0.32 7.12
N ALA A 16 -6.01 -0.61 8.06
CA ALA A 16 -6.84 -0.41 9.24
C ALA A 16 -6.28 0.70 10.15
N ALA A 17 -4.97 0.72 10.36
CA ALA A 17 -4.32 1.75 11.19
C ALA A 17 -4.46 3.15 10.56
N ASP A 18 -4.37 3.26 9.25
CA ASP A 18 -4.58 4.53 8.55
C ASP A 18 -5.94 5.15 8.91
N LEU A 19 -6.98 4.34 8.95
CA LEU A 19 -8.31 4.81 9.30
C LEU A 19 -8.48 5.04 10.81
N LEU A 20 -8.10 4.05 11.61
CA LEU A 20 -8.47 4.00 13.04
C LEU A 20 -7.52 4.76 13.94
N VAL A 21 -6.24 4.83 13.58
CA VAL A 21 -5.20 5.46 14.38
C VAL A 21 -4.69 6.75 13.75
N GLY A 22 -4.49 6.76 12.46
CA GLY A 22 -3.81 7.82 11.74
C GLY A 22 -2.29 7.66 11.86
N GLY A 23 -1.63 8.62 12.47
CA GLY A 23 -0.19 8.53 12.75
C GLY A 23 0.67 8.20 11.53
N ASN A 24 1.62 7.30 11.70
CA ASN A 24 2.57 6.95 10.65
C ASN A 24 1.91 6.24 9.46
N ALA A 25 0.89 5.42 9.71
CA ALA A 25 0.17 4.75 8.63
C ALA A 25 -0.49 5.78 7.71
N ARG A 26 -1.16 6.77 8.29
CA ARG A 26 -1.79 7.84 7.52
C ARG A 26 -0.76 8.70 6.80
N ALA A 27 0.33 9.05 7.46
CA ALA A 27 1.40 9.83 6.85
C ALA A 27 1.98 9.10 5.63
N ALA A 28 2.19 7.79 5.74
CA ALA A 28 2.70 6.99 4.64
C ALA A 28 1.73 6.97 3.45
N LEU A 29 0.45 6.69 3.71
CA LEU A 29 -0.54 6.62 2.65
C LEU A 29 -0.89 7.99 2.07
N ASP A 30 -0.71 9.06 2.85
CA ASP A 30 -0.91 10.41 2.34
C ASP A 30 0.09 10.78 1.25
N HIS A 31 1.30 10.22 1.27
CA HIS A 31 2.22 10.38 0.12
C HIS A 31 1.58 9.89 -1.17
N VAL A 32 0.91 8.74 -1.10
CA VAL A 32 0.22 8.19 -2.28
C VAL A 32 -0.97 9.05 -2.65
N ARG A 33 -1.77 9.46 -1.66
CA ARG A 33 -2.99 10.24 -1.89
C ARG A 33 -2.73 11.63 -2.47
N ARG A 34 -1.55 12.20 -2.21
CA ARG A 34 -1.19 13.53 -2.70
C ARG A 34 -0.76 13.57 -4.15
N HIS A 35 -0.57 12.41 -4.77
CA HIS A 35 0.00 12.34 -6.11
C HIS A 35 -0.79 11.37 -6.97
N ASP A 36 -1.34 11.86 -8.09
CA ASP A 36 -2.13 11.02 -8.98
C ASP A 36 -1.28 10.02 -9.78
N TRP A 37 0.02 10.26 -9.86
CA TRP A 37 0.94 9.36 -10.55
C TRP A 37 1.41 8.18 -9.68
N LEU A 38 1.02 8.15 -8.41
CA LEU A 38 1.25 7.01 -7.52
C LEU A 38 -0.01 6.17 -7.46
N THR A 39 0.16 4.85 -7.43
CA THR A 39 -0.96 3.90 -7.42
C THR A 39 -0.95 3.09 -6.13
N LEU A 40 -2.09 3.03 -5.47
CA LEU A 40 -2.32 2.09 -4.38
C LEU A 40 -3.03 0.87 -4.98
N ALA A 41 -2.40 -0.29 -4.91
CA ALA A 41 -2.95 -1.53 -5.43
C ALA A 41 -3.40 -2.43 -4.29
N ALA A 42 -4.47 -3.19 -4.48
CA ALA A 42 -4.97 -4.12 -3.48
C ALA A 42 -5.87 -5.16 -4.13
N SER A 43 -5.83 -6.39 -3.60
CA SER A 43 -6.80 -7.41 -4.00
C SER A 43 -8.08 -7.28 -3.17
N GLU A 44 -9.15 -7.90 -3.65
CA GLU A 44 -10.39 -7.97 -2.87
C GLU A 44 -10.15 -8.67 -1.52
N GLN A 45 -9.34 -9.74 -1.51
CA GLN A 45 -9.01 -10.45 -0.28
C GLN A 45 -8.29 -9.54 0.73
N LEU A 46 -7.37 -8.70 0.25
CA LEU A 46 -6.65 -7.76 1.11
C LEU A 46 -7.61 -6.75 1.69
N LEU A 47 -8.51 -6.21 0.88
CA LEU A 47 -9.52 -5.26 1.35
C LEU A 47 -10.53 -5.92 2.30
N ASP A 48 -10.90 -7.18 2.06
CA ASP A 48 -11.76 -7.96 2.96
C ASP A 48 -11.10 -8.12 4.34
N ASP A 49 -9.82 -8.42 4.37
CA ASP A 49 -9.08 -8.57 5.64
C ASP A 49 -9.06 -7.25 6.41
N ALA A 50 -8.78 -6.15 5.74
CA ALA A 50 -8.76 -4.84 6.39
C ALA A 50 -10.16 -4.44 6.88
N GLU A 51 -11.19 -4.69 6.07
CA GLU A 51 -12.58 -4.44 6.45
C GLU A 51 -12.97 -5.22 7.70
N SER A 52 -12.57 -6.48 7.79
CA SER A 52 -12.83 -7.32 8.97
C SER A 52 -12.17 -6.77 10.22
N VAL A 53 -10.94 -6.27 10.12
CA VAL A 53 -10.26 -5.64 11.25
C VAL A 53 -10.99 -4.38 11.70
N ILE A 54 -11.40 -3.54 10.76
CA ILE A 54 -12.13 -2.31 11.07
C ILE A 54 -13.47 -2.63 11.75
N GLU A 55 -14.20 -3.61 11.22
CA GLU A 55 -15.47 -4.04 11.79
C GLU A 55 -15.30 -4.52 13.23
N THR A 56 -14.29 -5.33 13.48
CA THR A 56 -14.01 -5.89 14.80
C THR A 56 -13.58 -4.82 15.81
N LEU A 57 -12.72 -3.89 15.39
CA LEU A 57 -12.16 -2.88 16.29
C LEU A 57 -13.01 -1.62 16.43
N ALA A 58 -13.89 -1.35 15.49
CA ALA A 58 -14.74 -0.17 15.52
C ALA A 58 -16.22 -0.55 15.35
N ASP A 59 -16.72 -0.57 14.12
CA ASP A 59 -18.11 -0.97 13.87
C ASP A 59 -18.32 -1.33 12.38
N PRO A 60 -19.43 -2.09 12.08
CA PRO A 60 -19.71 -2.53 10.72
C PRO A 60 -20.02 -1.38 9.74
N ASP A 61 -20.69 -0.32 10.20
CA ASP A 61 -21.05 0.79 9.32
C ASP A 61 -19.82 1.55 8.87
N LEU A 62 -18.88 1.77 9.78
CA LEU A 62 -17.60 2.40 9.43
C LEU A 62 -16.81 1.53 8.46
N ALA A 63 -16.78 0.22 8.69
CA ALA A 63 -16.09 -0.71 7.80
C ALA A 63 -16.66 -0.68 6.39
N THR A 64 -17.99 -0.67 6.26
CA THR A 64 -18.66 -0.61 4.97
C THR A 64 -18.35 0.71 4.24
N ALA A 65 -18.43 1.83 4.95
CA ALA A 65 -18.12 3.14 4.38
C ALA A 65 -16.67 3.23 3.92
N TRP A 66 -15.76 2.68 4.73
CA TRP A 66 -14.35 2.62 4.37
C TRP A 66 -14.13 1.78 3.10
N ARG A 67 -14.79 0.63 3.03
CA ARG A 67 -14.64 -0.28 1.87
C ARG A 67 -15.05 0.40 0.58
N ASP A 68 -16.16 1.13 0.60
CA ASP A 68 -16.62 1.87 -0.57
C ASP A 68 -15.64 2.95 -0.98
N ARG A 69 -15.10 3.68 -0.01
CA ARG A 69 -14.15 4.76 -0.26
C ARG A 69 -12.83 4.23 -0.80
N ILE A 70 -12.27 3.23 -0.14
CA ILE A 70 -10.96 2.70 -0.53
C ILE A 70 -11.02 1.99 -1.88
N GLY A 71 -12.14 1.36 -2.18
CA GLY A 71 -12.33 0.69 -3.47
C GLY A 71 -12.25 1.64 -4.64
N ALA A 72 -12.70 2.89 -4.45
CA ALA A 72 -12.60 3.92 -5.49
C ALA A 72 -11.15 4.43 -5.66
N ASP A 73 -10.33 4.31 -4.63
CA ASP A 73 -8.97 4.85 -4.61
C ASP A 73 -7.90 3.81 -4.95
N THR A 74 -8.26 2.54 -5.08
CA THR A 74 -7.30 1.46 -5.32
C THR A 74 -7.46 0.86 -6.70
N GLU A 75 -6.35 0.37 -7.22
CA GLU A 75 -6.36 -0.49 -8.40
C GLU A 75 -6.47 -1.95 -7.94
N THR A 76 -7.47 -2.67 -8.41
CA THR A 76 -7.72 -4.05 -8.02
C THR A 76 -6.76 -5.00 -8.72
N VAL A 77 -6.15 -5.91 -7.97
CA VAL A 77 -5.32 -6.99 -8.49
C VAL A 77 -5.91 -8.32 -8.05
N GLU A 78 -5.57 -9.40 -8.76
CA GLU A 78 -6.06 -10.74 -8.46
C GLU A 78 -4.92 -11.69 -8.14
N HIS A 79 -5.15 -12.62 -7.23
CA HIS A 79 -4.19 -13.65 -6.85
C HIS A 79 -4.93 -14.89 -6.33
N PRO A 80 -4.25 -16.05 -6.26
CA PRO A 80 -4.85 -17.24 -5.65
C PRO A 80 -5.30 -17.00 -4.21
N PRO A 81 -6.46 -17.55 -3.81
CA PRO A 81 -7.05 -17.23 -2.50
C PRO A 81 -6.25 -17.74 -1.30
N GLU A 82 -5.37 -18.72 -1.49
CA GLU A 82 -4.54 -19.25 -0.42
C GLU A 82 -3.25 -18.46 -0.18
N ASP A 83 -2.93 -17.51 -1.05
CA ASP A 83 -1.71 -16.70 -0.89
C ASP A 83 -1.93 -15.62 0.16
N HIS A 84 -0.83 -15.17 0.78
CA HIS A 84 -0.87 -14.02 1.69
C HIS A 84 -1.32 -12.79 0.93
N PRO A 85 -2.45 -12.16 1.29
CA PRO A 85 -3.04 -11.11 0.45
C PRO A 85 -2.12 -9.92 0.19
N GLY A 86 -1.37 -9.45 1.21
CA GLY A 86 -0.45 -8.34 1.05
C GLY A 86 0.70 -8.64 0.10
N LEU A 87 1.39 -9.76 0.33
CA LEU A 87 2.49 -10.18 -0.54
C LEU A 87 2.01 -10.48 -1.95
N ALA A 88 0.91 -11.20 -2.08
CA ALA A 88 0.38 -11.56 -3.39
C ALA A 88 -0.10 -10.34 -4.16
N SER A 89 -0.73 -9.38 -3.49
CA SER A 89 -1.13 -8.12 -4.14
C SER A 89 0.07 -7.34 -4.65
N ALA A 90 1.14 -7.29 -3.86
CA ALA A 90 2.36 -6.60 -4.27
C ALA A 90 3.00 -7.28 -5.47
N TYR A 91 3.11 -8.59 -5.41
CA TYR A 91 3.70 -9.36 -6.49
C TYR A 91 2.88 -9.27 -7.79
N ARG A 92 1.56 -9.51 -7.70
CA ARG A 92 0.68 -9.49 -8.87
C ARG A 92 0.46 -8.09 -9.41
N GLY A 93 0.51 -7.08 -8.53
CA GLY A 93 0.39 -5.69 -8.94
C GLY A 93 1.69 -5.05 -9.37
N GLU A 94 2.78 -5.81 -9.40
CA GLU A 94 4.12 -5.31 -9.76
C GLU A 94 4.55 -4.11 -8.91
N ALA A 95 4.16 -4.11 -7.63
CA ALA A 95 4.46 -3.01 -6.73
C ALA A 95 5.93 -3.00 -6.33
N GLY A 96 6.49 -1.82 -6.19
CA GLY A 96 7.84 -1.64 -5.66
C GLY A 96 7.87 -1.58 -4.15
N HIS A 97 6.73 -1.33 -3.50
CA HIS A 97 6.63 -1.18 -2.03
C HIS A 97 5.45 -1.94 -1.47
N LEU A 98 5.70 -2.66 -0.38
CA LEU A 98 4.66 -3.23 0.49
C LEU A 98 4.86 -2.66 1.88
N LEU A 99 3.84 -2.02 2.42
CA LEU A 99 3.86 -1.45 3.77
C LEU A 99 3.18 -2.43 4.71
N SER A 100 3.87 -2.86 5.75
CA SER A 100 3.33 -3.80 6.73
C SER A 100 4.02 -3.63 8.08
N TYR A 101 3.26 -3.84 9.16
CA TYR A 101 3.84 -3.92 10.51
C TYR A 101 4.42 -5.31 10.80
N ASP A 102 4.18 -6.28 9.92
CA ASP A 102 4.58 -7.66 10.16
C ASP A 102 6.05 -7.87 9.81
N ASP A 103 6.89 -7.98 10.83
CA ASP A 103 8.33 -8.22 10.67
C ASP A 103 8.63 -9.54 9.94
N SER A 104 7.74 -10.53 10.09
CA SER A 104 7.95 -11.83 9.46
C SER A 104 7.88 -11.75 7.93
N LEU A 105 7.11 -10.82 7.38
CA LEU A 105 7.06 -10.62 5.93
C LEU A 105 8.40 -10.15 5.39
N ARG A 106 9.08 -9.26 6.09
CA ARG A 106 10.41 -8.79 5.68
C ARG A 106 11.44 -9.91 5.72
N SER A 107 11.37 -10.74 6.74
CA SER A 107 12.25 -11.90 6.86
C SER A 107 11.92 -12.98 5.83
N ALA A 108 10.64 -13.24 5.59
CA ALA A 108 10.18 -14.26 4.65
C ALA A 108 10.62 -13.95 3.21
N LYS A 109 10.69 -12.68 2.83
CA LYS A 109 11.10 -12.28 1.49
C LYS A 109 12.46 -12.86 1.09
N THR A 110 13.39 -12.94 2.03
CA THR A 110 14.75 -13.39 1.73
C THR A 110 14.88 -14.88 1.50
N GLY A 111 13.90 -15.67 1.94
CA GLY A 111 13.96 -17.13 1.88
C GLY A 111 12.99 -17.79 0.93
N LEU A 112 12.18 -17.02 0.18
CA LEU A 112 11.07 -17.58 -0.56
C LEU A 112 11.18 -17.42 -2.06
N SER A 113 10.24 -18.05 -2.75
CA SER A 113 10.09 -17.99 -4.21
C SER A 113 9.87 -16.57 -4.74
N ILE A 114 9.49 -15.65 -3.87
CA ILE A 114 9.34 -14.23 -4.25
C ILE A 114 10.70 -13.57 -4.51
N GLN A 115 11.78 -14.20 -4.10
CA GLN A 115 13.12 -13.64 -4.25
C GLN A 115 13.53 -13.33 -5.70
N PRO A 116 13.12 -14.09 -6.71
CA PRO A 116 13.37 -13.71 -8.10
C PRO A 116 12.69 -12.40 -8.48
N HIS A 117 11.80 -11.88 -7.65
CA HIS A 117 11.07 -10.63 -7.84
C HIS A 117 11.56 -9.59 -6.83
N ALA A 118 12.86 -9.50 -6.65
CA ALA A 118 13.53 -8.91 -5.51
C ALA A 118 13.43 -7.39 -5.36
N ASP A 119 12.87 -6.69 -6.33
CA ASP A 119 12.79 -5.23 -6.26
C ASP A 119 11.64 -4.75 -5.38
N LEU A 120 10.93 -5.66 -4.72
CA LEU A 120 9.91 -5.31 -3.75
C LEU A 120 10.57 -4.95 -2.41
N SER A 121 10.35 -3.71 -1.95
CA SER A 121 10.73 -3.27 -0.60
C SER A 121 9.57 -3.50 0.35
N ILE A 122 9.81 -4.21 1.45
CA ILE A 122 8.83 -4.40 2.51
C ILE A 122 9.27 -3.59 3.72
N ARG A 123 8.43 -2.63 4.14
CA ARG A 123 8.79 -1.67 5.19
C ARG A 123 7.62 -1.38 6.10
N PRO A 124 7.87 -1.04 7.38
CA PRO A 124 6.82 -0.49 8.21
C PRO A 124 6.45 0.93 7.73
N PRO A 125 5.21 1.38 8.03
CA PRO A 125 4.74 2.69 7.55
C PRO A 125 5.58 3.87 8.00
N ASP A 126 6.15 3.84 9.21
CA ASP A 126 6.99 4.93 9.71
C ASP A 126 8.26 5.11 8.87
N ALA A 127 8.87 4.01 8.44
CA ALA A 127 10.04 4.06 7.58
C ALA A 127 9.68 4.64 6.21
N PHE A 128 8.58 4.18 5.62
CA PHE A 128 8.13 4.70 4.33
C PHE A 128 7.80 6.19 4.43
N ALA A 129 7.03 6.59 5.46
CA ALA A 129 6.64 7.98 5.64
C ALA A 129 7.84 8.92 5.74
N ARG A 130 8.92 8.47 6.41
CA ARG A 130 10.11 9.26 6.63
C ARG A 130 11.05 9.29 5.42
N LEU A 131 11.15 8.18 4.71
CA LEU A 131 12.16 7.99 3.66
C LEU A 131 11.66 8.24 2.24
N PHE A 132 10.35 8.23 2.03
CA PHE A 132 9.79 8.42 0.69
C PHE A 132 10.01 9.86 0.23
N ASP A 133 10.58 10.00 -0.96
CA ASP A 133 10.87 11.30 -1.57
C ASP A 133 10.17 11.38 -2.92
N ALA A 134 9.02 12.06 -2.95
CA ALA A 134 8.19 12.19 -4.15
C ALA A 134 8.93 12.93 -5.27
N GLU A 135 9.68 13.97 -4.92
CA GLU A 135 10.43 14.75 -5.92
C GLU A 135 11.45 13.88 -6.64
N SER A 136 12.27 13.16 -5.88
CA SER A 136 13.30 12.30 -6.48
C SER A 136 12.69 11.20 -7.33
N LEU A 137 11.61 10.59 -6.87
CA LEU A 137 10.96 9.52 -7.61
C LEU A 137 10.31 10.04 -8.89
N TYR A 138 9.62 11.17 -8.80
CA TYR A 138 8.98 11.76 -9.97
C TYR A 138 10.03 12.08 -11.05
N GLU A 139 11.12 12.71 -10.67
CA GLU A 139 12.16 13.11 -11.63
C GLU A 139 12.93 11.92 -12.18
N ALA A 140 12.96 10.80 -11.45
CA ALA A 140 13.56 9.56 -11.96
C ALA A 140 12.65 8.82 -12.96
N THR A 141 11.33 9.06 -12.91
CA THR A 141 10.34 8.33 -13.71
C THR A 141 9.64 9.17 -14.77
N HIS A 142 9.85 10.48 -14.75
CA HIS A 142 9.24 11.43 -15.70
C HIS A 142 10.34 12.31 -16.31
N ASP A 143 10.03 12.95 -17.44
CA ASP A 143 11.00 13.78 -18.17
C ASP A 143 11.00 15.24 -17.71
N ASP A 144 10.11 15.63 -16.83
CA ASP A 144 9.96 17.01 -16.36
C ASP A 144 10.19 17.15 -14.88
N ALA A 145 10.28 18.37 -14.39
CA ALA A 145 10.51 18.68 -12.99
C ALA A 145 9.26 18.34 -12.16
N TYR A 146 9.47 17.91 -10.92
CA TYR A 146 8.38 17.59 -10.01
C TYR A 146 7.49 18.82 -9.76
N PRO A 147 6.19 18.72 -10.05
CA PRO A 147 5.27 19.87 -9.93
C PRO A 147 4.72 20.09 -8.52
N GLY A 148 5.06 19.24 -7.57
CA GLY A 148 4.47 19.25 -6.24
C GLY A 148 3.27 18.33 -6.12
N PRO A 149 2.65 18.27 -4.94
CA PRO A 149 1.43 17.49 -4.74
C PRO A 149 0.30 18.01 -5.63
N ASP A 150 -0.46 17.11 -6.23
CA ASP A 150 -1.52 17.43 -7.19
C ASP A 150 -2.91 17.06 -6.69
N ARG A 151 -3.03 16.48 -5.51
CA ARG A 151 -4.31 16.12 -4.88
C ARG A 151 -4.32 16.43 -3.40
N ASP A 152 -5.52 16.71 -2.89
CA ASP A 152 -5.76 16.81 -1.46
C ASP A 152 -6.03 15.40 -0.91
N PRO A 153 -5.26 14.90 0.05
CA PRO A 153 -5.47 13.56 0.58
C PRO A 153 -6.80 13.36 1.30
N ARG A 154 -7.51 14.46 1.59
CA ARG A 154 -8.82 14.40 2.28
C ARG A 154 -9.99 14.75 1.35
N ALA A 155 -9.72 14.98 0.10
CA ALA A 155 -10.78 15.31 -0.86
C ALA A 155 -11.73 14.16 -1.13
#